data_c49e0762ce94c12191ef85efd47f0836
#
_entry.id   c49e0762ce94c12191ef85efd47f0836
#
_cell.length_a   1.000
_cell.length_b   1.000
_cell.length_c   1.000
_cell.angle_alpha   90.00
_cell.angle_beta   90.00
_cell.angle_gamma   90.00
#
_symmetry.space_group_name_H-M   'P 1'
#
loop_
_entity.id
_entity.type
_entity.pdbx_description
1 polymer ?
#
loop_
_entity_poly.entity_id
_entity_poly.type
_entity_poly.pdbx_seq_one_letter_code
_entity_poly.pdbx_strand_id
1 'polypeptide(L)'
;MKVSGSDPIDLRRVNKNDQSCEVFQKDQLNCCFEIVNDLNMSTTTIDPIDRLLDAAQNGKTLIKNRDVLHFTFMPNQILHRDPEQEKITQSLLPILMESRPSNLLVYGKPGTGKTLVIKKVLSKIQKRVEEGSFPIKLAYTNAKQETTLYGLLVSFGRQLGLGSQKTNDEKMWLPSTGLSISEVFNRILYVIEKNETNAVFVIDEIDYLAELIQKTGKDVLYQITRANERLTTGSLTLIGVSNDLTFKERLDPRVISSLSEEEVVFTNYNLPQIREILDARIEVAFDEDIVTDSALNLCSAMAGRESGDARRALDLLRVAAEIAERSQMSTVTEEHIRMAAEKIEENKEVIALRSYPLHEKLLILAIMKSSEISTGEVYSTYKNLCKDIRQKELTQRRVTQMLSEIEMSGIIAGRIVHQGTHGNTKKYRITVSPDMVKTTFKDEMLLEDIL
;
A
#
# COMPACT_ATOMS: atom_id res chain seq x y z
N MET A 1 9.19 -68.15 -13.90
CA MET A 1 10.49 -67.95 -13.19
C MET A 1 10.46 -66.59 -12.51
N LYS A 2 10.66 -66.58 -11.22
CA LYS A 2 10.67 -65.42 -10.34
C LYS A 2 11.85 -64.50 -10.66
N VAL A 3 11.65 -63.21 -10.71
CA VAL A 3 12.72 -62.24 -10.47
C VAL A 3 12.25 -61.29 -9.37
N SER A 4 13.07 -61.30 -8.35
CA SER A 4 12.93 -60.64 -7.06
C SER A 4 13.39 -59.15 -7.11
N GLY A 5 12.71 -58.34 -6.33
CA GLY A 5 13.31 -57.36 -5.41
C GLY A 5 14.13 -56.20 -6.01
N SER A 6 13.60 -55.01 -5.91
CA SER A 6 14.42 -53.80 -5.84
C SER A 6 14.01 -53.00 -4.60
N ASP A 7 14.96 -52.85 -3.68
CA ASP A 7 14.86 -52.08 -2.46
C ASP A 7 14.68 -50.58 -2.73
N PRO A 8 14.03 -49.80 -1.83
CA PRO A 8 13.87 -48.35 -1.97
C PRO A 8 15.18 -47.64 -1.65
N ILE A 9 15.58 -46.75 -2.54
CA ILE A 9 16.78 -45.89 -2.39
C ILE A 9 16.54 -44.87 -1.29
N ASP A 10 17.39 -44.91 -0.28
CA ASP A 10 17.44 -43.97 0.84
C ASP A 10 18.02 -42.62 0.37
N LEU A 11 17.17 -41.55 0.28
CA LEU A 11 17.47 -40.21 -0.20
C LEU A 11 18.23 -39.33 0.82
N ARG A 12 18.88 -39.89 1.85
CA ARG A 12 19.49 -39.08 2.94
C ARG A 12 21.01 -38.82 2.81
N ARG A 13 21.62 -39.11 1.67
CA ARG A 13 23.04 -38.81 1.46
C ARG A 13 23.31 -38.24 0.05
N VAL A 14 23.01 -36.97 -0.19
CA VAL A 14 23.55 -36.24 -1.33
C VAL A 14 24.35 -35.04 -0.81
N ASN A 15 25.66 -35.14 -1.10
CA ASN A 15 26.66 -34.15 -0.71
C ASN A 15 26.54 -32.91 -1.63
N LYS A 16 26.62 -31.70 -1.06
CA LYS A 16 26.32 -30.39 -1.69
C LYS A 16 27.36 -29.86 -2.69
N ASN A 17 28.20 -30.67 -3.31
CA ASN A 17 29.29 -30.19 -4.16
C ASN A 17 29.43 -30.87 -5.53
N ASP A 18 28.34 -31.33 -6.13
CA ASP A 18 28.44 -31.97 -7.44
C ASP A 18 27.68 -31.17 -8.51
N GLN A 19 28.45 -30.49 -9.39
CA GLN A 19 27.93 -29.71 -10.53
C GLN A 19 27.22 -30.56 -11.60
N SER A 20 27.23 -31.88 -11.47
CA SER A 20 26.58 -32.82 -12.39
C SER A 20 25.05 -32.90 -12.23
N CYS A 21 24.49 -32.40 -11.13
CA CYS A 21 23.03 -32.44 -10.90
C CYS A 21 22.24 -31.37 -11.69
N GLU A 22 22.85 -30.25 -12.06
CA GLU A 22 22.15 -29.21 -12.82
C GLU A 22 21.92 -29.57 -14.29
N VAL A 23 22.81 -30.38 -14.88
CA VAL A 23 22.69 -30.84 -16.28
C VAL A 23 21.56 -31.87 -16.39
N PHE A 24 21.40 -32.77 -15.40
CA PHE A 24 20.35 -33.81 -15.46
C PHE A 24 18.93 -33.26 -15.31
N GLN A 25 18.75 -32.15 -14.59
CA GLN A 25 17.42 -31.52 -14.48
C GLN A 25 17.03 -30.73 -15.74
N LYS A 26 18.02 -30.16 -16.47
CA LYS A 26 17.74 -29.49 -17.75
C LYS A 26 17.36 -30.46 -18.86
N ASP A 27 17.98 -31.62 -18.92
CA ASP A 27 17.69 -32.61 -19.98
C ASP A 27 16.32 -33.31 -19.76
N GLN A 28 15.91 -33.52 -18.51
CA GLN A 28 14.56 -34.06 -18.24
C GLN A 28 13.43 -33.05 -18.52
N LEU A 29 13.65 -31.78 -18.25
CA LEU A 29 12.69 -30.73 -18.61
C LEU A 29 12.58 -30.52 -20.14
N ASN A 30 13.70 -30.60 -20.87
CA ASN A 30 13.68 -30.53 -22.31
C ASN A 30 13.01 -31.78 -22.94
N CYS A 31 13.25 -32.99 -22.41
CA CYS A 31 12.60 -34.20 -22.90
C CYS A 31 11.08 -34.22 -22.66
N CYS A 32 10.61 -33.63 -21.55
CA CYS A 32 9.18 -33.45 -21.31
C CYS A 32 8.58 -32.38 -22.24
N PHE A 33 9.34 -31.33 -22.59
CA PHE A 33 8.89 -30.31 -23.54
C PHE A 33 8.80 -30.83 -24.98
N GLU A 34 9.75 -31.68 -25.40
CA GLU A 34 9.70 -32.31 -26.73
C GLU A 34 8.58 -33.35 -26.85
N ILE A 35 8.31 -34.15 -25.81
CA ILE A 35 7.20 -35.14 -25.82
C ILE A 35 5.83 -34.46 -25.84
N VAL A 36 5.66 -33.25 -25.27
CA VAL A 36 4.42 -32.50 -25.34
C VAL A 36 4.21 -31.89 -26.73
N ASN A 37 5.27 -31.55 -27.47
CA ASN A 37 5.17 -31.02 -28.81
C ASN A 37 4.84 -32.10 -29.85
N ASP A 38 5.27 -33.36 -29.67
CA ASP A 38 4.98 -34.45 -30.63
C ASP A 38 3.55 -35.02 -30.50
N LEU A 39 2.81 -34.70 -29.43
CA LEU A 39 1.43 -35.16 -29.24
C LEU A 39 0.35 -34.22 -29.82
N ASN A 40 0.72 -33.08 -30.43
CA ASN A 40 -0.19 -32.07 -30.94
C ASN A 40 -0.19 -31.95 -32.47
N MET A 41 -0.17 -33.05 -33.19
CA MET A 41 -0.51 -33.03 -34.64
C MET A 41 -1.96 -33.51 -34.88
N SER A 42 -2.93 -32.64 -34.67
CA SER A 42 -4.16 -32.44 -35.46
C SER A 42 -5.26 -31.77 -34.61
N THR A 43 -5.27 -30.48 -34.67
CA THR A 43 -6.39 -29.53 -34.75
C THR A 43 -5.83 -28.14 -34.41
N THR A 44 -5.88 -27.25 -35.38
CA THR A 44 -5.44 -25.86 -35.25
C THR A 44 -6.41 -25.03 -34.38
N THR A 45 -6.50 -25.34 -33.11
CA THR A 45 -6.97 -24.40 -32.08
C THR A 45 -5.75 -23.83 -31.44
N ILE A 46 -5.31 -22.66 -31.91
CA ILE A 46 -4.26 -21.86 -31.22
C ILE A 46 -4.68 -21.73 -29.77
N ASP A 47 -3.81 -22.17 -28.85
CA ASP A 47 -4.05 -22.04 -27.42
C ASP A 47 -4.40 -20.57 -27.11
N PRO A 48 -5.49 -20.29 -26.39
CA PRO A 48 -5.86 -18.94 -25.98
C PRO A 48 -4.71 -18.18 -25.32
N ILE A 49 -3.81 -18.89 -24.64
CA ILE A 49 -2.62 -18.33 -24.00
C ILE A 49 -1.61 -17.88 -25.06
N ASP A 50 -1.28 -18.74 -26.02
CA ASP A 50 -0.33 -18.41 -27.09
C ASP A 50 -0.84 -17.24 -27.93
N ARG A 51 -2.15 -17.22 -28.25
CA ARG A 51 -2.77 -16.10 -28.95
C ARG A 51 -2.60 -14.77 -28.20
N LEU A 52 -2.75 -14.78 -26.87
CA LEU A 52 -2.59 -13.58 -26.04
C LEU A 52 -1.11 -13.15 -25.93
N LEU A 53 -0.19 -14.13 -25.85
CA LEU A 53 1.26 -13.87 -25.83
C LEU A 53 1.72 -13.32 -27.18
N ASP A 54 1.29 -13.89 -28.28
CA ASP A 54 1.61 -13.41 -29.63
C ASP A 54 1.03 -12.02 -29.88
N ALA A 55 -0.21 -11.76 -29.44
CA ALA A 55 -0.81 -10.44 -29.51
C ALA A 55 -0.04 -9.40 -28.68
N ALA A 56 0.48 -9.79 -27.52
CA ALA A 56 1.28 -8.92 -26.68
C ALA A 56 2.69 -8.63 -27.26
N GLN A 57 3.28 -9.60 -27.96
CA GLN A 57 4.58 -9.43 -28.63
C GLN A 57 4.50 -8.63 -29.93
N ASN A 58 3.42 -8.82 -30.70
CA ASN A 58 3.21 -8.19 -32.01
C ASN A 58 2.34 -6.93 -31.94
N GLY A 59 1.70 -6.66 -30.79
CA GLY A 59 0.86 -5.49 -30.58
C GLY A 59 1.67 -4.19 -30.54
N LYS A 60 1.13 -3.11 -31.11
CA LYS A 60 1.69 -1.77 -30.92
C LYS A 60 1.51 -1.39 -29.46
N THR A 61 2.59 -1.25 -28.72
CA THR A 61 2.57 -0.67 -27.38
C THR A 61 2.34 0.84 -27.52
N LEU A 62 1.25 1.34 -26.94
CA LEU A 62 0.99 2.79 -26.85
C LEU A 62 1.90 3.46 -25.82
N ILE A 63 2.20 2.72 -24.76
CA ILE A 63 3.00 3.23 -23.63
C ILE A 63 4.46 2.87 -23.85
N LYS A 64 5.32 3.87 -24.12
CA LYS A 64 6.78 3.70 -24.22
C LYS A 64 7.40 3.36 -22.87
N ASN A 65 6.99 4.07 -21.82
CA ASN A 65 7.56 3.91 -20.50
C ASN A 65 6.43 3.81 -19.46
N ARG A 66 6.10 2.57 -19.07
CA ARG A 66 5.01 2.28 -18.12
C ARG A 66 5.32 2.79 -16.71
N ASP A 67 6.60 2.76 -16.31
CA ASP A 67 7.03 3.16 -14.96
C ASP A 67 6.69 4.61 -14.66
N VAL A 68 6.72 5.48 -15.67
CA VAL A 68 6.41 6.92 -15.54
C VAL A 68 4.97 7.17 -15.07
N LEU A 69 4.05 6.28 -15.40
CA LEU A 69 2.64 6.37 -15.00
C LEU A 69 2.39 5.80 -13.59
N HIS A 70 3.35 5.10 -13.01
CA HIS A 70 3.25 4.65 -11.63
C HIS A 70 3.47 5.79 -10.64
N PHE A 71 2.69 5.79 -9.55
CA PHE A 71 2.80 6.79 -8.48
C PHE A 71 4.14 6.73 -7.72
N THR A 72 4.89 5.62 -7.85
CA THR A 72 6.23 5.44 -7.27
C THR A 72 7.34 6.12 -8.06
N PHE A 73 7.06 6.50 -9.30
CA PHE A 73 8.05 7.14 -10.16
C PHE A 73 8.45 8.51 -9.64
N MET A 74 9.76 8.75 -9.54
CA MET A 74 10.34 10.03 -9.12
C MET A 74 10.63 10.91 -10.33
N PRO A 75 9.85 11.97 -10.60
CA PRO A 75 10.11 12.88 -11.70
C PRO A 75 11.31 13.77 -11.42
N ASN A 76 11.95 14.25 -12.49
CA ASN A 76 13.05 15.22 -12.39
C ASN A 76 12.57 16.52 -11.73
N GLN A 77 11.36 16.98 -12.03
CA GLN A 77 10.72 18.14 -11.42
C GLN A 77 9.37 17.75 -10.81
N ILE A 78 9.10 18.19 -9.59
CA ILE A 78 7.78 18.04 -8.96
C ILE A 78 7.05 19.36 -9.15
N LEU A 79 6.02 19.33 -9.99
CA LEU A 79 5.23 20.53 -10.32
C LEU A 79 4.36 20.96 -9.12
N HIS A 80 4.17 22.28 -9.02
CA HIS A 80 3.27 22.92 -8.05
C HIS A 80 3.56 22.60 -6.58
N ARG A 81 4.81 22.29 -6.27
CA ARG A 81 5.29 22.01 -4.89
C ARG A 81 6.60 22.74 -4.55
N ASP A 82 6.91 23.80 -5.31
CA ASP A 82 8.13 24.56 -5.04
C ASP A 82 8.13 25.21 -3.64
N PRO A 83 7.02 25.82 -3.16
CA PRO A 83 6.98 26.41 -1.81
C PRO A 83 7.19 25.35 -0.72
N GLU A 84 6.55 24.19 -0.84
CA GLU A 84 6.70 23.10 0.13
C GLU A 84 8.11 22.49 0.07
N GLN A 85 8.68 22.30 -1.14
CA GLN A 85 10.06 21.86 -1.31
C GLN A 85 11.04 22.85 -0.67
N GLU A 86 10.85 24.14 -0.89
CA GLU A 86 11.69 25.18 -0.34
C GLU A 86 11.62 25.21 1.19
N LYS A 87 10.41 25.20 1.75
CA LYS A 87 10.21 25.22 3.21
C LYS A 87 10.83 24.00 3.89
N ILE A 88 10.61 22.79 3.35
CA ILE A 88 11.22 21.56 3.89
C ILE A 88 12.75 21.63 3.78
N THR A 89 13.27 22.15 2.67
CA THR A 89 14.72 22.30 2.50
C THR A 89 15.28 23.29 3.50
N GLN A 90 14.66 24.46 3.70
CA GLN A 90 15.07 25.46 4.65
C GLN A 90 15.10 24.91 6.10
N SER A 91 14.06 24.14 6.50
CA SER A 91 14.02 23.50 7.82
C SER A 91 15.17 22.52 8.04
N LEU A 92 15.70 21.90 6.96
CA LEU A 92 16.78 20.91 7.03
C LEU A 92 18.18 21.51 6.77
N LEU A 93 18.29 22.73 6.24
CA LEU A 93 19.60 23.36 5.99
C LEU A 93 20.55 23.39 7.18
N PRO A 94 20.09 23.62 8.44
CA PRO A 94 21.00 23.64 9.59
C PRO A 94 21.84 22.38 9.73
N ILE A 95 21.35 21.21 9.25
CA ILE A 95 22.10 19.95 9.35
C ILE A 95 23.42 19.98 8.57
N LEU A 96 23.43 20.67 7.40
CA LEU A 96 24.65 20.85 6.58
C LEU A 96 25.61 21.88 7.20
N MET A 97 25.17 22.62 8.22
CA MET A 97 25.98 23.57 9.01
C MET A 97 26.35 22.96 10.37
N GLU A 98 26.27 21.63 10.49
CA GLU A 98 26.51 20.88 11.73
C GLU A 98 25.65 21.32 12.93
N SER A 99 24.54 21.98 12.62
CA SER A 99 23.54 22.42 13.59
C SER A 99 22.32 21.52 13.55
N ARG A 100 21.67 21.37 14.69
CA ARG A 100 20.46 20.54 14.79
C ARG A 100 19.27 21.28 14.18
N PRO A 101 18.58 20.69 13.16
CA PRO A 101 17.30 21.21 12.68
C PRO A 101 16.17 21.04 13.71
N SER A 102 15.11 21.84 13.56
CA SER A 102 13.84 21.59 14.23
C SER A 102 13.20 20.29 13.73
N ASN A 103 12.37 19.65 14.55
CA ASN A 103 11.53 18.58 14.05
C ASN A 103 10.55 19.14 13.02
N LEU A 104 10.13 18.31 12.08
CA LEU A 104 9.25 18.72 10.97
C LEU A 104 8.02 17.80 10.90
N LEU A 105 6.83 18.39 10.85
CA LEU A 105 5.60 17.67 10.58
C LEU A 105 5.02 18.09 9.23
N VAL A 106 4.77 17.11 8.39
CA VAL A 106 4.24 17.30 7.04
C VAL A 106 2.85 16.69 6.94
N TYR A 107 1.86 17.54 6.71
CA TYR A 107 0.45 17.14 6.66
C TYR A 107 -0.14 17.28 5.28
N GLY A 108 -1.18 16.53 5.00
CA GLY A 108 -2.01 16.70 3.81
C GLY A 108 -2.72 15.41 3.43
N LYS A 109 -3.74 15.50 2.63
CA LYS A 109 -4.49 14.34 2.15
C LYS A 109 -3.61 13.39 1.32
N PRO A 110 -4.00 12.12 1.15
CA PRO A 110 -3.36 11.21 0.20
C PRO A 110 -3.27 11.84 -1.21
N GLY A 111 -2.21 11.51 -1.95
CA GLY A 111 -2.02 11.98 -3.34
C GLY A 111 -1.57 13.43 -3.52
N THR A 112 -1.33 14.19 -2.45
CA THR A 112 -0.86 15.59 -2.51
C THR A 112 0.64 15.75 -2.74
N GLY A 113 1.41 14.64 -2.83
CA GLY A 113 2.84 14.66 -3.15
C GLY A 113 3.80 14.72 -1.95
N LYS A 114 3.32 14.64 -0.69
CA LYS A 114 4.16 14.70 0.52
C LYS A 114 5.40 13.80 0.48
N THR A 115 5.15 12.49 0.38
CA THR A 115 6.21 11.47 0.35
C THR A 115 7.19 11.69 -0.82
N LEU A 116 6.67 12.11 -1.96
CA LEU A 116 7.46 12.37 -3.16
C LEU A 116 8.43 13.55 -2.93
N VAL A 117 7.93 14.65 -2.38
CA VAL A 117 8.73 15.85 -2.06
C VAL A 117 9.78 15.53 -1.01
N ILE A 118 9.39 14.87 0.10
CA ILE A 118 10.33 14.45 1.14
C ILE A 118 11.46 13.62 0.56
N LYS A 119 11.15 12.56 -0.20
CA LYS A 119 12.16 11.67 -0.80
C LYS A 119 13.09 12.44 -1.73
N LYS A 120 12.57 13.38 -2.52
CA LYS A 120 13.37 14.22 -3.42
C LYS A 120 14.32 15.14 -2.66
N VAL A 121 13.84 15.84 -1.63
CA VAL A 121 14.67 16.72 -0.79
C VAL A 121 15.76 15.89 -0.10
N LEU A 122 15.38 14.78 0.53
CA LEU A 122 16.35 13.88 1.18
C LEU A 122 17.39 13.32 0.22
N SER A 123 17.00 12.93 -1.00
CA SER A 123 17.94 12.45 -2.02
C SER A 123 18.97 13.53 -2.42
N LYS A 124 18.52 14.80 -2.53
CA LYS A 124 19.43 15.93 -2.81
C LYS A 124 20.36 16.23 -1.63
N ILE A 125 19.85 16.17 -0.39
CA ILE A 125 20.66 16.33 0.80
C ILE A 125 21.68 15.19 0.90
N GLN A 126 21.25 13.95 0.68
CA GLN A 126 22.14 12.77 0.73
C GLN A 126 23.34 12.92 -0.22
N LYS A 127 23.13 13.38 -1.45
CA LYS A 127 24.22 13.66 -2.40
C LYS A 127 25.21 14.67 -1.85
N ARG A 128 24.73 15.78 -1.23
CA ARG A 128 25.61 16.80 -0.63
C ARG A 128 26.36 16.26 0.59
N VAL A 129 25.72 15.39 1.37
CA VAL A 129 26.33 14.70 2.51
C VAL A 129 27.48 13.79 2.04
N GLU A 130 27.27 13.03 0.97
CA GLU A 130 28.28 12.15 0.39
C GLU A 130 29.45 12.95 -0.22
N GLU A 131 29.17 14.03 -0.95
CA GLU A 131 30.19 14.91 -1.54
C GLU A 131 31.02 15.64 -0.47
N GLY A 132 30.40 16.08 0.62
CA GLY A 132 31.04 16.84 1.71
C GLY A 132 31.56 16.00 2.86
N SER A 133 31.32 14.68 2.86
CA SER A 133 31.69 13.76 3.95
C SER A 133 31.16 14.18 5.32
N PHE A 134 29.95 14.77 5.38
CA PHE A 134 29.33 15.18 6.61
C PHE A 134 28.88 13.98 7.47
N PRO A 135 28.97 14.05 8.82
CA PRO A 135 28.52 12.99 9.71
C PRO A 135 26.98 12.97 9.85
N ILE A 136 26.27 12.85 8.72
CA ILE A 136 24.81 12.88 8.65
C ILE A 136 24.32 11.52 8.21
N LYS A 137 23.23 11.04 8.83
CA LYS A 137 22.51 9.82 8.43
C LYS A 137 21.03 10.11 8.28
N LEU A 138 20.51 9.81 7.11
CA LEU A 138 19.09 9.91 6.81
C LEU A 138 18.48 8.50 6.88
N ALA A 139 17.53 8.30 7.77
CA ALA A 139 16.83 7.02 7.92
C ALA A 139 15.32 7.21 7.68
N TYR A 140 14.77 6.42 6.77
CA TYR A 140 13.37 6.50 6.36
C TYR A 140 12.64 5.19 6.66
N THR A 141 11.45 5.28 7.23
CA THR A 141 10.55 4.14 7.40
C THR A 141 9.09 4.57 7.20
N ASN A 142 8.24 3.60 6.83
CA ASN A 142 6.79 3.79 6.77
C ASN A 142 6.16 3.03 7.95
N ALA A 143 5.47 3.74 8.84
CA ALA A 143 4.91 3.18 10.06
C ALA A 143 3.83 2.12 9.81
N LYS A 144 3.16 2.13 8.66
CA LYS A 144 2.15 1.14 8.29
C LYS A 144 2.77 -0.16 7.76
N GLN A 145 3.97 -0.09 7.17
CA GLN A 145 4.70 -1.28 6.74
C GLN A 145 5.34 -2.01 7.91
N GLU A 146 5.78 -1.26 8.92
CA GLU A 146 6.34 -1.80 10.15
C GLU A 146 5.21 -2.06 11.17
N THR A 147 4.76 -3.29 11.25
CA THR A 147 3.60 -3.69 12.07
C THR A 147 3.80 -3.52 13.58
N THR A 148 5.04 -3.25 14.03
CA THR A 148 5.40 -3.14 15.45
C THR A 148 6.34 -1.97 15.71
N LEU A 149 6.24 -1.38 16.93
CA LEU A 149 7.18 -0.36 17.39
C LEU A 149 8.63 -0.86 17.43
N TYR A 150 8.81 -2.16 17.70
CA TYR A 150 10.12 -2.81 17.69
C TYR A 150 10.70 -2.82 16.27
N GLY A 151 9.95 -3.27 15.29
CA GLY A 151 10.34 -3.33 13.87
C GLY A 151 10.74 -1.94 13.36
N LEU A 152 9.96 -0.92 13.68
CA LEU A 152 10.23 0.47 13.31
C LEU A 152 11.59 0.94 13.83
N LEU A 153 11.89 0.73 15.12
CA LEU A 153 13.18 1.11 15.70
C LEU A 153 14.34 0.27 15.16
N VAL A 154 14.12 -1.02 14.92
CA VAL A 154 15.13 -1.90 14.29
C VAL A 154 15.45 -1.43 12.89
N SER A 155 14.45 -1.05 12.10
CA SER A 155 14.63 -0.48 10.76
C SER A 155 15.51 0.77 10.81
N PHE A 156 15.25 1.70 11.72
CA PHE A 156 16.10 2.88 11.92
C PHE A 156 17.53 2.51 12.36
N GLY A 157 17.66 1.65 13.36
CA GLY A 157 18.98 1.26 13.87
C GLY A 157 19.87 0.63 12.80
N ARG A 158 19.29 -0.19 11.92
CA ARG A 158 20.01 -0.79 10.79
C ARG A 158 20.47 0.24 9.78
N GLN A 159 19.63 1.22 9.44
CA GLN A 159 20.01 2.31 8.55
C GLN A 159 21.12 3.21 9.14
N LEU A 160 21.23 3.29 10.47
CA LEU A 160 22.35 3.96 11.15
C LEU A 160 23.62 3.12 11.23
N GLY A 161 23.58 1.84 10.85
CA GLY A 161 24.74 0.95 10.82
C GLY A 161 24.81 -0.08 11.96
N LEU A 162 23.73 -0.26 12.73
CA LEU A 162 23.65 -1.37 13.69
C LEU A 162 23.54 -2.71 12.95
N GLY A 163 24.43 -3.65 13.26
CA GLY A 163 24.52 -4.94 12.59
C GLY A 163 23.51 -5.98 13.09
N SER A 164 23.12 -6.91 12.23
CA SER A 164 22.27 -8.05 12.60
C SER A 164 23.05 -9.18 13.29
N GLN A 165 24.38 -9.22 13.10
CA GLN A 165 25.26 -10.23 13.69
C GLN A 165 25.96 -9.70 14.95
N LYS A 166 26.16 -10.57 15.93
CA LYS A 166 26.92 -10.25 17.14
C LYS A 166 28.35 -9.87 16.77
N THR A 167 28.78 -8.70 17.25
CA THR A 167 30.14 -8.21 17.12
C THR A 167 30.79 -8.12 18.50
N ASN A 168 32.11 -7.80 18.59
CA ASN A 168 32.81 -7.59 19.86
C ASN A 168 32.19 -6.43 20.67
N ASP A 169 31.55 -5.48 19.99
CA ASP A 169 30.76 -4.41 20.64
C ASP A 169 29.29 -4.83 20.65
N GLU A 170 28.83 -5.35 21.81
CA GLU A 170 27.46 -5.82 21.96
C GLU A 170 26.40 -4.74 21.70
N LYS A 171 26.74 -3.46 21.88
CA LYS A 171 25.83 -2.34 21.62
C LYS A 171 25.65 -2.05 20.13
N MET A 172 26.57 -2.50 19.28
CA MET A 172 26.46 -2.42 17.81
C MET A 172 25.63 -3.55 17.20
N TRP A 173 25.21 -4.51 18.00
CA TRP A 173 24.37 -5.62 17.55
C TRP A 173 22.89 -5.31 17.78
N LEU A 174 22.07 -5.49 16.73
CA LEU A 174 20.63 -5.26 16.78
C LEU A 174 19.88 -6.49 16.20
N PRO A 175 19.47 -7.42 17.07
CA PRO A 175 18.69 -8.58 16.61
C PRO A 175 17.30 -8.18 16.13
N SER A 176 16.70 -9.04 15.31
CA SER A 176 15.33 -8.81 14.81
C SER A 176 14.25 -8.97 15.89
N THR A 177 14.57 -9.61 17.03
CA THR A 177 13.67 -9.83 18.17
C THR A 177 14.48 -10.02 19.44
N GLY A 178 13.82 -9.94 20.61
CA GLY A 178 14.41 -10.38 21.89
C GLY A 178 14.94 -9.24 22.80
N LEU A 179 15.06 -8.02 22.31
CA LEU A 179 15.39 -6.87 23.15
C LEU A 179 14.12 -6.08 23.55
N SER A 180 14.20 -5.33 24.62
CA SER A 180 13.15 -4.37 24.95
C SER A 180 13.22 -3.17 23.98
N ILE A 181 12.08 -2.49 23.76
CA ILE A 181 12.02 -1.26 22.95
C ILE A 181 13.00 -0.20 23.48
N SER A 182 13.10 -0.05 24.78
CA SER A 182 14.04 0.89 25.41
C SER A 182 15.50 0.52 25.15
N GLU A 183 15.83 -0.78 25.15
CA GLU A 183 17.19 -1.22 24.84
C GLU A 183 17.54 -1.01 23.37
N VAL A 184 16.61 -1.27 22.45
CA VAL A 184 16.79 -0.94 21.03
C VAL A 184 17.06 0.54 20.86
N PHE A 185 16.29 1.39 21.52
CA PHE A 185 16.46 2.84 21.45
C PHE A 185 17.79 3.30 22.07
N ASN A 186 18.22 2.70 23.17
CA ASN A 186 19.53 2.97 23.77
C ASN A 186 20.68 2.64 22.81
N ARG A 187 20.58 1.56 22.05
CA ARG A 187 21.58 1.19 21.03
C ARG A 187 21.59 2.17 19.87
N ILE A 188 20.43 2.69 19.48
CA ILE A 188 20.32 3.76 18.49
C ILE A 188 21.05 5.02 18.97
N LEU A 189 20.79 5.46 20.19
CA LEU A 189 21.49 6.61 20.77
C LEU A 189 22.99 6.37 20.87
N TYR A 190 23.40 5.18 21.29
CA TYR A 190 24.82 4.82 21.38
C TYR A 190 25.54 4.94 20.02
N VAL A 191 24.93 4.48 18.92
CA VAL A 191 25.57 4.59 17.60
C VAL A 191 25.62 6.02 17.09
N ILE A 192 24.62 6.85 17.42
CA ILE A 192 24.61 8.29 17.12
C ILE A 192 25.78 8.98 17.83
N GLU A 193 25.94 8.76 19.12
CA GLU A 193 27.04 9.35 19.93
C GLU A 193 28.41 8.83 19.50
N LYS A 194 28.56 7.50 19.31
CA LYS A 194 29.83 6.89 18.92
C LYS A 194 30.38 7.42 17.61
N ASN A 195 29.47 7.72 16.66
CA ASN A 195 29.85 8.22 15.35
C ASN A 195 29.69 9.74 15.22
N GLU A 196 29.34 10.43 16.29
CA GLU A 196 29.05 11.88 16.32
C GLU A 196 28.09 12.31 15.21
N THR A 197 27.08 11.46 14.93
CA THR A 197 26.22 11.57 13.75
C THR A 197 25.02 12.47 14.00
N ASN A 198 24.69 13.33 13.06
CA ASN A 198 23.39 14.00 13.00
C ASN A 198 22.40 13.11 12.25
N ALA A 199 21.53 12.45 13.00
CA ALA A 199 20.55 11.53 12.44
C ALA A 199 19.22 12.23 12.14
N VAL A 200 18.64 11.97 10.97
CA VAL A 200 17.27 12.39 10.61
C VAL A 200 16.41 11.16 10.48
N PHE A 201 15.40 11.04 11.34
CA PHE A 201 14.41 9.98 11.28
C PHE A 201 13.17 10.46 10.55
N VAL A 202 12.88 9.85 9.42
CA VAL A 202 11.66 10.11 8.63
C VAL A 202 10.66 8.99 8.87
N ILE A 203 9.52 9.33 9.45
CA ILE A 203 8.42 8.40 9.69
C ILE A 203 7.26 8.79 8.76
N ASP A 204 7.09 8.03 7.69
CA ASP A 204 5.92 8.18 6.82
C ASP A 204 4.71 7.46 7.44
N GLU A 205 3.50 8.00 7.22
CA GLU A 205 2.26 7.56 7.87
C GLU A 205 2.36 7.52 9.41
N ILE A 206 2.92 8.59 10.01
CA ILE A 206 3.16 8.70 11.46
C ILE A 206 1.86 8.63 12.29
N ASP A 207 0.71 8.92 11.69
CA ASP A 207 -0.61 8.72 12.28
C ASP A 207 -0.86 7.26 12.68
N TYR A 208 -0.35 6.30 11.90
CA TYR A 208 -0.41 4.87 12.25
C TYR A 208 0.47 4.53 13.47
N LEU A 209 1.60 5.20 13.62
CA LEU A 209 2.44 5.04 14.81
C LEU A 209 1.71 5.48 16.09
N ALA A 210 0.91 6.55 16.04
CA ALA A 210 0.09 6.96 17.16
C ALA A 210 -0.93 5.90 17.59
N GLU A 211 -1.54 5.21 16.63
CA GLU A 211 -2.43 4.08 16.90
C GLU A 211 -1.69 2.90 17.58
N LEU A 212 -0.48 2.57 17.12
CA LEU A 212 0.34 1.53 17.74
C LEU A 212 0.73 1.89 19.18
N ILE A 213 1.06 3.15 19.44
CA ILE A 213 1.36 3.66 20.78
C ILE A 213 0.15 3.52 21.70
N GLN A 214 -1.03 3.93 21.25
CA GLN A 214 -2.28 3.79 22.01
C GLN A 214 -2.60 2.32 22.35
N LYS A 215 -2.40 1.41 21.40
CA LYS A 215 -2.65 -0.03 21.59
C LYS A 215 -1.65 -0.69 22.55
N THR A 216 -0.39 -0.26 22.54
CA THR A 216 0.69 -0.91 23.30
C THR A 216 1.03 -0.22 24.61
N GLY A 217 0.61 1.04 24.79
CA GLY A 217 0.98 1.88 25.94
C GLY A 217 2.46 2.28 25.99
N LYS A 218 3.22 2.06 24.91
CA LYS A 218 4.67 2.34 24.84
C LYS A 218 4.91 3.55 23.96
N ASP A 219 5.22 4.68 24.59
CA ASP A 219 5.39 5.95 23.87
C ASP A 219 6.81 6.10 23.33
N VAL A 220 7.00 5.59 22.10
CA VAL A 220 8.25 5.71 21.34
C VAL A 220 8.45 7.14 20.83
N LEU A 221 7.38 7.85 20.47
CA LEU A 221 7.48 9.25 20.05
C LEU A 221 8.05 10.14 21.14
N TYR A 222 7.61 9.96 22.38
CA TYR A 222 8.16 10.68 23.54
C TYR A 222 9.67 10.43 23.70
N GLN A 223 10.14 9.20 23.48
CA GLN A 223 11.57 8.90 23.53
C GLN A 223 12.33 9.57 22.39
N ILE A 224 11.79 9.56 21.17
CA ILE A 224 12.42 10.17 19.99
C ILE A 224 12.50 11.69 20.15
N THR A 225 11.43 12.37 20.57
CA THR A 225 11.40 13.82 20.70
C THR A 225 12.34 14.34 21.80
N ARG A 226 12.61 13.53 22.81
CA ARG A 226 13.55 13.84 23.91
C ARG A 226 14.92 13.19 23.77
N ALA A 227 15.21 12.57 22.62
CA ALA A 227 16.50 11.91 22.39
C ALA A 227 17.68 12.84 22.64
N ASN A 228 17.56 14.09 22.21
CA ASN A 228 18.64 15.08 22.34
C ASN A 228 18.93 15.57 23.76
N GLU A 229 18.01 15.32 24.70
CA GLU A 229 18.31 15.56 26.13
C GLU A 229 19.27 14.52 26.70
N ARG A 230 19.42 13.40 26.01
CA ARG A 230 20.26 12.25 26.43
C ARG A 230 21.56 12.17 25.64
N LEU A 231 21.61 12.75 24.44
CA LEU A 231 22.80 12.76 23.59
C LEU A 231 23.77 13.84 24.05
N THR A 232 25.04 13.47 24.17
CA THR A 232 26.15 14.41 24.48
C THR A 232 26.83 14.90 23.21
N THR A 233 26.90 14.05 22.19
CA THR A 233 27.40 14.35 20.83
C THR A 233 26.44 13.82 19.79
N GLY A 234 26.43 14.42 18.58
CA GLY A 234 25.46 14.13 17.57
C GLY A 234 24.06 14.66 17.86
N SER A 235 23.11 14.40 17.01
CA SER A 235 21.71 14.83 17.19
C SER A 235 20.71 13.90 16.52
N LEU A 236 19.46 13.99 16.96
CA LEU A 236 18.33 13.29 16.34
C LEU A 236 17.24 14.29 15.99
N THR A 237 16.86 14.35 14.72
CA THR A 237 15.75 15.15 14.22
C THR A 237 14.65 14.24 13.67
N LEU A 238 13.41 14.54 13.97
CA LEU A 238 12.23 13.80 13.49
C LEU A 238 11.55 14.54 12.35
N ILE A 239 11.28 13.83 11.26
CA ILE A 239 10.34 14.25 10.21
C ILE A 239 9.17 13.29 10.23
N GLY A 240 7.98 13.79 10.61
CA GLY A 240 6.75 13.03 10.59
C GLY A 240 5.89 13.40 9.37
N VAL A 241 5.42 12.42 8.60
CA VAL A 241 4.51 12.64 7.47
C VAL A 241 3.17 12.00 7.80
N SER A 242 2.09 12.80 7.82
CA SER A 242 0.75 12.34 8.15
C SER A 242 -0.26 12.60 7.03
N ASN A 243 -1.19 11.65 6.86
CA ASN A 243 -2.39 11.86 6.05
C ASN A 243 -3.55 12.48 6.85
N ASP A 244 -3.42 12.57 8.18
CA ASP A 244 -4.44 13.07 9.08
C ASP A 244 -4.02 14.43 9.66
N LEU A 245 -4.81 15.46 9.39
CA LEU A 245 -4.61 16.81 9.89
C LEU A 245 -4.84 16.93 11.41
N THR A 246 -5.61 16.01 11.99
CA THR A 246 -5.93 15.97 13.42
C THR A 246 -5.01 15.06 14.21
N PHE A 247 -3.97 14.51 13.57
CA PHE A 247 -3.01 13.59 14.19
C PHE A 247 -2.47 14.11 15.54
N LYS A 248 -2.13 15.40 15.64
CA LYS A 248 -1.60 16.01 16.89
C LYS A 248 -2.58 15.91 18.06
N GLU A 249 -3.88 16.01 17.81
CA GLU A 249 -4.91 15.93 18.85
C GLU A 249 -4.95 14.56 19.54
N ARG A 250 -4.40 13.53 18.89
CA ARG A 250 -4.32 12.16 19.39
C ARG A 250 -3.02 11.86 20.14
N LEU A 251 -2.06 12.78 20.13
CA LEU A 251 -0.78 12.62 20.83
C LEU A 251 -0.90 12.98 22.30
N ASP A 252 -0.05 12.35 23.12
CA ASP A 252 0.11 12.76 24.53
C ASP A 252 0.60 14.22 24.60
N PRO A 253 0.00 15.08 25.47
CA PRO A 253 0.44 16.48 25.63
C PRO A 253 1.94 16.65 25.90
N ARG A 254 2.59 15.65 26.54
CA ARG A 254 4.02 15.65 26.78
C ARG A 254 4.83 15.50 25.47
N VAL A 255 4.33 14.73 24.54
CA VAL A 255 4.93 14.59 23.19
C VAL A 255 4.79 15.91 22.45
N ILE A 256 3.59 16.48 22.42
CA ILE A 256 3.32 17.76 21.76
C ILE A 256 4.28 18.85 22.26
N SER A 257 4.42 18.98 23.59
CA SER A 257 5.31 19.99 24.17
C SER A 257 6.80 19.80 23.87
N SER A 258 7.23 18.55 23.66
CA SER A 258 8.64 18.20 23.35
C SER A 258 8.93 18.15 21.85
N LEU A 259 7.91 18.17 21.00
CA LEU A 259 8.07 18.00 19.56
C LEU A 259 8.77 19.22 18.93
N SER A 260 8.45 20.46 19.38
CA SER A 260 9.08 21.71 18.92
C SER A 260 9.25 21.74 17.40
N GLU A 261 8.15 21.47 16.68
CA GLU A 261 8.17 21.22 15.26
C GLU A 261 7.87 22.47 14.41
N GLU A 262 8.38 22.44 13.20
CA GLU A 262 7.85 23.22 12.08
C GLU A 262 6.79 22.42 11.35
N GLU A 263 5.80 23.11 10.76
CA GLU A 263 4.71 22.45 10.04
C GLU A 263 4.67 22.85 8.58
N VAL A 264 4.51 21.87 7.71
CA VAL A 264 4.28 22.06 6.28
C VAL A 264 3.00 21.35 5.87
N VAL A 265 2.03 22.13 5.38
CA VAL A 265 0.73 21.63 4.94
C VAL A 265 0.68 21.54 3.43
N PHE A 266 0.39 20.36 2.92
CA PHE A 266 0.19 20.09 1.51
C PHE A 266 -1.31 20.19 1.18
N THR A 267 -1.68 21.21 0.43
CA THR A 267 -3.03 21.36 -0.08
C THR A 267 -3.31 20.42 -1.25
N ASN A 268 -4.58 20.12 -1.49
CA ASN A 268 -4.99 19.32 -2.65
C ASN A 268 -4.60 20.06 -3.95
N TYR A 269 -4.28 19.29 -4.99
CA TYR A 269 -4.12 19.86 -6.31
C TYR A 269 -5.47 20.31 -6.88
N ASN A 270 -5.47 21.46 -7.55
CA ASN A 270 -6.60 21.88 -8.35
C ASN A 270 -6.57 21.25 -9.75
N LEU A 271 -7.66 21.41 -10.51
CA LEU A 271 -7.80 20.80 -11.84
C LEU A 271 -6.68 21.21 -12.82
N PRO A 272 -6.32 22.52 -12.97
CA PRO A 272 -5.20 22.90 -13.83
C PRO A 272 -3.88 22.24 -13.42
N GLN A 273 -3.57 22.18 -12.14
CA GLN A 273 -2.35 21.56 -11.63
C GLN A 273 -2.29 20.04 -11.93
N ILE A 274 -3.41 19.33 -11.77
CA ILE A 274 -3.50 17.91 -12.15
C ILE A 274 -3.27 17.76 -13.65
N ARG A 275 -3.84 18.65 -14.47
CA ARG A 275 -3.66 18.65 -15.92
C ARG A 275 -2.18 18.78 -16.28
N GLU A 276 -1.48 19.75 -15.74
CA GLU A 276 -0.05 19.96 -16.02
C GLU A 276 0.82 18.78 -15.53
N ILE A 277 0.47 18.16 -14.39
CA ILE A 277 1.14 16.94 -13.92
C ILE A 277 0.94 15.80 -14.91
N LEU A 278 -0.26 15.61 -15.47
CA LEU A 278 -0.53 14.59 -16.46
C LEU A 278 0.19 14.89 -17.78
N ASP A 279 0.18 16.14 -18.27
CA ASP A 279 0.89 16.56 -19.47
C ASP A 279 2.39 16.20 -19.39
N ALA A 280 3.05 16.56 -18.28
CA ALA A 280 4.46 16.23 -18.05
C ALA A 280 4.75 14.71 -17.96
N ARG A 281 3.76 13.90 -17.58
CA ARG A 281 3.89 12.43 -17.58
C ARG A 281 3.67 11.85 -18.97
N ILE A 282 2.74 12.41 -19.73
CA ILE A 282 2.42 11.98 -21.10
C ILE A 282 3.62 12.18 -22.02
N GLU A 283 4.29 13.32 -21.95
CA GLU A 283 5.50 13.61 -22.77
C GLU A 283 6.59 12.53 -22.62
N VAL A 284 6.70 11.89 -21.46
CA VAL A 284 7.71 10.85 -21.21
C VAL A 284 7.17 9.44 -21.44
N ALA A 285 5.86 9.24 -21.20
CA ALA A 285 5.25 7.90 -21.22
C ALA A 285 4.74 7.48 -22.60
N PHE A 286 4.40 8.43 -23.48
CA PHE A 286 3.76 8.17 -24.77
C PHE A 286 4.51 8.82 -25.94
N ASP A 287 4.13 8.44 -27.16
CA ASP A 287 4.41 9.22 -28.38
C ASP A 287 3.45 10.40 -28.49
N GLU A 288 3.76 11.35 -29.37
CA GLU A 288 2.89 12.47 -29.67
C GLU A 288 1.51 11.97 -30.17
N ASP A 289 0.44 12.70 -29.81
CA ASP A 289 -0.94 12.47 -30.23
C ASP A 289 -1.58 11.14 -29.79
N ILE A 290 -0.95 10.38 -28.90
CA ILE A 290 -1.54 9.11 -28.38
C ILE A 290 -2.73 9.39 -27.43
N VAL A 291 -2.62 10.44 -26.59
CA VAL A 291 -3.68 10.79 -25.64
C VAL A 291 -4.41 12.03 -26.14
N THR A 292 -5.73 11.92 -26.36
CA THR A 292 -6.51 13.07 -26.83
C THR A 292 -6.68 14.11 -25.72
N ASP A 293 -6.71 15.40 -26.09
CA ASP A 293 -6.95 16.49 -25.15
C ASP A 293 -8.25 16.33 -24.36
N SER A 294 -9.30 15.83 -25.00
CA SER A 294 -10.60 15.55 -24.36
C SER A 294 -10.48 14.47 -23.28
N ALA A 295 -9.72 13.39 -23.55
CA ALA A 295 -9.45 12.33 -22.58
C ALA A 295 -8.70 12.88 -21.36
N LEU A 296 -7.71 13.72 -21.59
CA LEU A 296 -6.89 14.29 -20.54
C LEU A 296 -7.68 15.30 -19.68
N ASN A 297 -8.54 16.11 -20.31
CA ASN A 297 -9.46 17.01 -19.61
C ASN A 297 -10.43 16.22 -18.72
N LEU A 298 -11.02 15.13 -19.25
CA LEU A 298 -11.91 14.27 -18.47
C LEU A 298 -11.18 13.61 -17.30
N CYS A 299 -9.98 13.08 -17.53
CA CYS A 299 -9.15 12.45 -16.49
C CYS A 299 -8.85 13.44 -15.35
N SER A 300 -8.43 14.67 -15.69
CA SER A 300 -8.16 15.75 -14.74
C SER A 300 -9.41 16.15 -13.96
N ALA A 301 -10.56 16.24 -14.65
CA ALA A 301 -11.83 16.62 -14.03
C ALA A 301 -12.33 15.54 -13.05
N MET A 302 -12.19 14.27 -13.38
CA MET A 302 -12.59 13.16 -12.50
C MET A 302 -11.74 13.11 -11.24
N ALA A 303 -10.40 13.21 -11.37
CA ALA A 303 -9.50 13.21 -10.23
C ALA A 303 -9.64 14.47 -9.36
N GLY A 304 -9.87 15.65 -9.98
CA GLY A 304 -10.06 16.92 -9.29
C GLY A 304 -11.35 17.00 -8.47
N ARG A 305 -12.45 16.43 -8.96
CA ARG A 305 -13.76 16.41 -8.25
C ARG A 305 -13.73 15.57 -6.98
N GLU A 306 -13.05 14.45 -6.98
CA GLU A 306 -13.10 13.51 -5.84
C GLU A 306 -12.22 13.96 -4.68
N SER A 307 -11.00 14.37 -4.92
CA SER A 307 -10.09 14.71 -3.81
C SER A 307 -8.88 15.55 -4.21
N GLY A 308 -8.70 15.88 -5.48
CA GLY A 308 -7.45 16.47 -5.96
C GLY A 308 -6.23 15.56 -5.80
N ASP A 309 -6.45 14.23 -5.92
CA ASP A 309 -5.44 13.20 -5.78
C ASP A 309 -4.76 12.92 -7.14
N ALA A 310 -3.48 13.33 -7.27
CA ALA A 310 -2.70 13.11 -8.47
C ALA A 310 -2.44 11.60 -8.75
N ARG A 311 -2.42 10.74 -7.70
CA ARG A 311 -2.25 9.27 -7.89
C ARG A 311 -3.43 8.70 -8.65
N ARG A 312 -4.66 9.13 -8.30
CA ARG A 312 -5.87 8.69 -9.00
C ARG A 312 -5.88 9.11 -10.46
N ALA A 313 -5.42 10.33 -10.76
CA ALA A 313 -5.30 10.80 -12.13
C ALA A 313 -4.33 9.93 -12.94
N LEU A 314 -3.17 9.61 -12.38
CA LEU A 314 -2.18 8.73 -13.03
C LEU A 314 -2.70 7.31 -13.20
N ASP A 315 -3.41 6.76 -12.21
CA ASP A 315 -4.01 5.43 -12.31
C ASP A 315 -5.11 5.37 -13.37
N LEU A 316 -5.97 6.39 -13.46
CA LEU A 316 -6.98 6.49 -14.52
C LEU A 316 -6.35 6.50 -15.91
N LEU A 317 -5.34 7.33 -16.12
CA LEU A 317 -4.62 7.43 -17.39
C LEU A 317 -3.93 6.11 -17.75
N ARG A 318 -3.25 5.48 -16.79
CA ARG A 318 -2.57 4.18 -16.97
C ARG A 318 -3.54 3.08 -17.38
N VAL A 319 -4.64 2.93 -16.63
CA VAL A 319 -5.64 1.89 -16.90
C VAL A 319 -6.36 2.15 -18.22
N ALA A 320 -6.65 3.42 -18.56
CA ALA A 320 -7.25 3.77 -19.85
C ALA A 320 -6.33 3.43 -21.03
N ALA A 321 -5.03 3.72 -20.90
CA ALA A 321 -4.04 3.35 -21.90
C ALA A 321 -3.92 1.81 -22.07
N GLU A 322 -3.93 1.06 -20.96
CA GLU A 322 -3.96 -0.41 -21.00
C GLU A 322 -5.23 -0.96 -21.67
N ILE A 323 -6.39 -0.32 -21.47
CA ILE A 323 -7.65 -0.70 -22.13
C ILE A 323 -7.53 -0.44 -23.64
N ALA A 324 -7.02 0.73 -24.04
CA ALA A 324 -6.82 1.09 -25.45
C ALA A 324 -5.86 0.11 -26.15
N GLU A 325 -4.74 -0.26 -25.51
CA GLU A 325 -3.80 -1.28 -26.03
C GLU A 325 -4.50 -2.64 -26.24
N ARG A 326 -5.28 -3.12 -25.25
CA ARG A 326 -5.99 -4.40 -25.34
C ARG A 326 -7.07 -4.38 -26.43
N SER A 327 -7.66 -3.22 -26.66
CA SER A 327 -8.65 -3.02 -27.73
C SER A 327 -8.01 -2.73 -29.09
N GLN A 328 -6.67 -2.79 -29.20
CA GLN A 328 -5.89 -2.52 -30.42
C GLN A 328 -6.16 -1.13 -31.03
N MET A 329 -6.55 -0.17 -30.18
CA MET A 329 -6.75 1.21 -30.61
C MET A 329 -5.41 1.94 -30.67
N SER A 330 -5.32 2.96 -31.54
CA SER A 330 -4.10 3.77 -31.70
C SER A 330 -4.03 4.97 -30.77
N THR A 331 -5.14 5.33 -30.13
CA THR A 331 -5.25 6.53 -29.29
C THR A 331 -6.09 6.27 -28.05
N VAL A 332 -5.79 6.99 -26.97
CA VAL A 332 -6.56 7.01 -25.72
C VAL A 332 -7.61 8.12 -25.80
N THR A 333 -8.88 7.75 -25.72
CA THR A 333 -10.03 8.64 -25.83
C THR A 333 -10.77 8.78 -24.49
N GLU A 334 -11.77 9.68 -24.44
CA GLU A 334 -12.65 9.82 -23.26
C GLU A 334 -13.35 8.52 -22.87
N GLU A 335 -13.71 7.70 -23.85
CA GLU A 335 -14.38 6.41 -23.61
C GLU A 335 -13.46 5.48 -22.79
N HIS A 336 -12.18 5.40 -23.14
CA HIS A 336 -11.21 4.62 -22.40
C HIS A 336 -11.04 5.13 -20.96
N ILE A 337 -11.10 6.45 -20.73
CA ILE A 337 -11.06 7.05 -19.37
C ILE A 337 -12.32 6.63 -18.57
N ARG A 338 -13.51 6.62 -19.18
CA ARG A 338 -14.75 6.19 -18.50
C ARG A 338 -14.69 4.70 -18.14
N MET A 339 -14.28 3.86 -19.08
CA MET A 339 -14.08 2.42 -18.86
C MET A 339 -13.04 2.16 -17.77
N ALA A 340 -11.97 2.95 -17.74
CA ALA A 340 -10.96 2.86 -16.69
C ALA A 340 -11.51 3.20 -15.29
N ALA A 341 -12.34 4.24 -15.22
CA ALA A 341 -12.99 4.64 -13.97
C ALA A 341 -13.92 3.54 -13.45
N GLU A 342 -14.78 2.98 -14.30
CA GLU A 342 -15.66 1.86 -13.96
C GLU A 342 -14.85 0.65 -13.46
N LYS A 343 -13.80 0.26 -14.18
CA LYS A 343 -12.94 -0.87 -13.81
C LYS A 343 -12.22 -0.66 -12.48
N ILE A 344 -11.76 0.56 -12.20
CA ILE A 344 -11.09 0.90 -10.92
C ILE A 344 -12.11 0.81 -9.75
N GLU A 345 -13.34 1.28 -9.96
CA GLU A 345 -14.40 1.17 -8.94
C GLU A 345 -14.79 -0.30 -8.71
N GLU A 346 -15.04 -1.08 -9.76
CA GLU A 346 -15.32 -2.52 -9.65
C GLU A 346 -14.22 -3.25 -8.87
N ASN A 347 -12.95 -2.96 -9.15
CA ASN A 347 -11.83 -3.56 -8.43
C ASN A 347 -11.82 -3.19 -6.95
N LYS A 348 -12.17 -1.96 -6.58
CA LYS A 348 -12.28 -1.53 -5.18
C LYS A 348 -13.38 -2.27 -4.44
N GLU A 349 -14.55 -2.41 -5.06
CA GLU A 349 -15.68 -3.14 -4.51
C GLU A 349 -15.35 -4.63 -4.28
N VAL A 350 -14.70 -5.28 -5.26
CA VAL A 350 -14.23 -6.67 -5.15
C VAL A 350 -13.23 -6.83 -4.00
N ILE A 351 -12.24 -5.92 -3.88
CA ILE A 351 -11.25 -5.96 -2.79
C ILE A 351 -11.95 -5.77 -1.44
N ALA A 352 -12.87 -4.82 -1.34
CA ALA A 352 -13.65 -4.60 -0.12
C ALA A 352 -14.46 -5.86 0.25
N LEU A 353 -15.18 -6.44 -0.71
CA LEU A 353 -15.96 -7.67 -0.50
C LEU A 353 -15.08 -8.84 0.00
N ARG A 354 -13.89 -9.03 -0.60
CA ARG A 354 -12.94 -10.09 -0.20
C ARG A 354 -12.41 -9.90 1.21
N SER A 355 -12.20 -8.66 1.63
CA SER A 355 -11.61 -8.33 2.94
C SER A 355 -12.53 -8.56 4.13
N TYR A 356 -13.84 -8.69 3.91
CA TYR A 356 -14.79 -8.89 4.99
C TYR A 356 -14.61 -10.26 5.68
N PRO A 357 -14.69 -10.30 7.02
CA PRO A 357 -14.83 -11.54 7.78
C PRO A 357 -16.07 -12.34 7.38
N LEU A 358 -16.06 -13.65 7.64
CA LEU A 358 -17.14 -14.56 7.27
C LEU A 358 -18.52 -14.10 7.69
N HIS A 359 -18.69 -13.63 8.93
CA HIS A 359 -20.00 -13.17 9.43
C HIS A 359 -20.52 -11.94 8.68
N GLU A 360 -19.65 -11.03 8.27
CA GLU A 360 -20.03 -9.86 7.47
C GLU A 360 -20.44 -10.27 6.06
N LYS A 361 -19.73 -11.22 5.44
CA LYS A 361 -20.12 -11.81 4.14
C LYS A 361 -21.49 -12.47 4.22
N LEU A 362 -21.79 -13.21 5.30
CA LEU A 362 -23.13 -13.80 5.52
C LEU A 362 -24.22 -12.72 5.66
N LEU A 363 -23.91 -11.57 6.26
CA LEU A 363 -24.86 -10.45 6.35
C LEU A 363 -25.12 -9.82 4.98
N ILE A 364 -24.08 -9.65 4.17
CA ILE A 364 -24.22 -9.16 2.79
C ILE A 364 -25.10 -10.12 1.97
N LEU A 365 -24.86 -11.44 2.07
CA LEU A 365 -25.69 -12.45 1.42
C LEU A 365 -27.14 -12.46 1.93
N ALA A 366 -27.35 -12.21 3.23
CA ALA A 366 -28.68 -12.11 3.80
C ALA A 366 -29.45 -10.91 3.22
N ILE A 367 -28.79 -9.77 3.02
CA ILE A 367 -29.40 -8.57 2.44
C ILE A 367 -29.69 -8.79 0.94
N MET A 368 -28.80 -9.49 0.24
CA MET A 368 -28.94 -9.74 -1.21
C MET A 368 -30.17 -10.57 -1.56
N LYS A 369 -30.73 -11.36 -0.59
CA LYS A 369 -31.93 -12.20 -0.84
C LYS A 369 -33.23 -11.39 -1.07
N SER A 370 -33.21 -10.09 -0.81
CA SER A 370 -34.38 -9.21 -0.98
C SER A 370 -33.96 -7.83 -1.47
N SER A 371 -34.81 -7.14 -2.22
CA SER A 371 -34.52 -5.80 -2.72
C SER A 371 -34.38 -4.76 -1.58
N GLU A 372 -35.12 -4.95 -0.49
CA GLU A 372 -35.07 -4.13 0.73
C GLU A 372 -35.48 -5.00 1.93
N ILE A 373 -34.64 -5.08 2.96
CA ILE A 373 -34.84 -5.99 4.09
C ILE A 373 -34.64 -5.24 5.43
N SER A 374 -35.52 -5.47 6.42
CA SER A 374 -35.40 -4.86 7.73
C SER A 374 -34.31 -5.51 8.59
N THR A 375 -33.80 -4.78 9.60
CA THR A 375 -32.76 -5.30 10.53
C THR A 375 -33.16 -6.66 11.15
N GLY A 376 -34.44 -6.83 11.52
CA GLY A 376 -34.93 -8.10 12.12
C GLY A 376 -34.93 -9.25 11.12
N GLU A 377 -35.35 -8.99 9.88
CA GLU A 377 -35.34 -9.98 8.79
C GLU A 377 -33.91 -10.34 8.36
N VAL A 378 -32.98 -9.35 8.30
CA VAL A 378 -31.56 -9.62 8.07
C VAL A 378 -31.03 -10.59 9.10
N TYR A 379 -31.31 -10.34 10.40
CA TYR A 379 -30.87 -11.21 11.48
C TYR A 379 -31.45 -12.62 11.38
N SER A 380 -32.72 -12.75 11.01
CA SER A 380 -33.38 -14.05 10.82
C SER A 380 -32.74 -14.83 9.65
N THR A 381 -32.52 -14.17 8.51
CA THR A 381 -31.90 -14.77 7.33
C THR A 381 -30.44 -15.15 7.62
N TYR A 382 -29.69 -14.27 8.28
CA TYR A 382 -28.32 -14.54 8.73
C TYR A 382 -28.22 -15.79 9.61
N LYS A 383 -29.14 -15.98 10.59
CA LYS A 383 -29.16 -17.18 11.43
C LYS A 383 -29.36 -18.47 10.61
N ASN A 384 -30.20 -18.42 9.58
CA ASN A 384 -30.40 -19.56 8.71
C ASN A 384 -29.12 -19.87 7.91
N LEU A 385 -28.48 -18.86 7.33
CA LEU A 385 -27.20 -19.02 6.64
C LEU A 385 -26.11 -19.58 7.57
N CYS A 386 -26.03 -19.11 8.82
CA CYS A 386 -25.09 -19.66 9.80
C CYS A 386 -25.34 -21.15 10.08
N LYS A 387 -26.61 -21.59 10.13
CA LYS A 387 -26.96 -23.02 10.32
C LYS A 387 -26.55 -23.85 9.09
N ASP A 388 -26.78 -23.33 7.90
CA ASP A 388 -26.47 -24.01 6.65
C ASP A 388 -24.97 -24.34 6.57
N ILE A 389 -24.11 -23.41 7.00
CA ILE A 389 -22.64 -23.60 7.00
C ILE A 389 -22.07 -24.11 8.35
N ARG A 390 -22.94 -24.49 9.30
CA ARG A 390 -22.57 -24.99 10.64
C ARG A 390 -21.70 -24.01 11.45
N GLN A 391 -21.93 -22.71 11.30
CA GLN A 391 -21.28 -21.66 12.07
C GLN A 391 -22.16 -21.19 13.23
N LYS A 392 -21.52 -20.79 14.34
CA LYS A 392 -22.23 -20.24 15.50
C LYS A 392 -22.69 -18.80 15.20
N GLU A 393 -23.98 -18.54 15.38
CA GLU A 393 -24.55 -17.21 15.22
C GLU A 393 -24.03 -16.20 16.25
N LEU A 394 -23.84 -14.96 15.84
CA LEU A 394 -23.54 -13.83 16.72
C LEU A 394 -24.84 -13.21 17.29
N THR A 395 -24.69 -12.45 18.37
CA THR A 395 -25.82 -11.73 18.99
C THR A 395 -26.36 -10.64 18.06
N GLN A 396 -27.67 -10.34 18.15
CA GLN A 396 -28.28 -9.30 17.34
C GLN A 396 -27.60 -7.93 17.50
N ARG A 397 -27.13 -7.61 18.71
CA ARG A 397 -26.38 -6.36 18.98
C ARG A 397 -25.10 -6.29 18.15
N ARG A 398 -24.33 -7.38 18.09
CA ARG A 398 -23.10 -7.43 17.29
C ARG A 398 -23.40 -7.35 15.80
N VAL A 399 -24.44 -8.04 15.35
CA VAL A 399 -24.90 -7.97 13.96
C VAL A 399 -25.31 -6.54 13.57
N THR A 400 -26.04 -5.82 14.44
CA THR A 400 -26.40 -4.42 14.16
C THR A 400 -25.17 -3.52 14.06
N GLN A 401 -24.15 -3.74 14.88
CA GLN A 401 -22.88 -3.01 14.79
C GLN A 401 -22.18 -3.30 13.47
N MET A 402 -22.07 -4.56 13.06
CA MET A 402 -21.45 -4.97 11.79
C MET A 402 -22.21 -4.40 10.58
N LEU A 403 -23.53 -4.37 10.61
CA LEU A 403 -24.34 -3.73 9.57
C LEU A 403 -24.01 -2.23 9.43
N SER A 404 -23.74 -1.54 10.53
CA SER A 404 -23.31 -0.13 10.47
C SER A 404 -21.90 0.02 9.91
N GLU A 405 -21.00 -0.91 10.21
CA GLU A 405 -19.63 -0.96 9.66
C GLU A 405 -19.65 -1.20 8.13
N ILE A 406 -20.48 -2.16 7.65
CA ILE A 406 -20.65 -2.44 6.21
C ILE A 406 -21.34 -1.25 5.50
N GLU A 407 -22.30 -0.58 6.14
CA GLU A 407 -22.95 0.61 5.58
C GLU A 407 -21.95 1.77 5.39
N MET A 408 -21.06 1.99 6.36
CA MET A 408 -20.02 3.02 6.25
C MET A 408 -19.04 2.76 5.09
N SER A 409 -18.83 1.52 4.71
CA SER A 409 -18.00 1.16 3.54
C SER A 409 -18.73 1.35 2.20
N GLY A 410 -20.03 1.61 2.21
CA GLY A 410 -20.84 1.84 1.02
C GLY A 410 -21.32 0.60 0.28
N ILE A 411 -21.02 -0.62 0.75
CA ILE A 411 -21.48 -1.89 0.13
C ILE A 411 -22.98 -2.11 0.33
N ILE A 412 -23.53 -1.60 1.40
CA ILE A 412 -24.98 -1.58 1.66
C ILE A 412 -25.43 -0.17 1.98
N ALA A 413 -26.69 0.15 1.68
CA ALA A 413 -27.32 1.40 2.07
C ALA A 413 -28.50 1.14 3.02
N GLY A 414 -28.55 1.86 4.14
CA GLY A 414 -29.61 1.80 5.13
C GLY A 414 -30.55 3.00 5.09
N ARG A 415 -31.86 2.76 5.16
CA ARG A 415 -32.88 3.79 5.23
C ARG A 415 -33.77 3.58 6.47
N ILE A 416 -33.98 4.63 7.23
CA ILE A 416 -34.92 4.60 8.36
C ILE A 416 -36.34 4.73 7.83
N VAL A 417 -37.19 3.79 8.22
CA VAL A 417 -38.62 3.78 7.87
C VAL A 417 -39.46 3.89 9.16
N HIS A 418 -40.29 4.89 9.21
CA HIS A 418 -41.23 5.09 10.31
C HIS A 418 -42.42 4.16 10.14
N GLN A 419 -42.66 3.29 11.12
CA GLN A 419 -43.78 2.34 11.13
C GLN A 419 -44.93 2.77 12.08
N GLY A 420 -45.14 4.07 12.21
CA GLY A 420 -46.23 4.61 13.08
C GLY A 420 -46.02 4.21 14.54
N THR A 421 -47.03 3.57 15.14
CA THR A 421 -47.02 3.14 16.55
C THR A 421 -46.00 2.06 16.89
N HIS A 422 -45.38 1.41 15.91
CA HIS A 422 -44.37 0.35 16.09
C HIS A 422 -42.93 0.86 16.09
N GLY A 423 -42.70 2.18 16.03
CA GLY A 423 -41.37 2.80 16.10
C GLY A 423 -40.66 2.86 14.76
N ASN A 424 -39.35 3.10 14.82
CA ASN A 424 -38.47 3.25 13.65
C ASN A 424 -37.77 1.93 13.33
N THR A 425 -37.84 1.50 12.07
CA THR A 425 -37.13 0.33 11.60
C THR A 425 -36.14 0.77 10.51
N LYS A 426 -34.89 0.30 10.59
CA LYS A 426 -33.90 0.52 9.52
C LYS A 426 -33.99 -0.61 8.51
N LYS A 427 -34.11 -0.26 7.23
CA LYS A 427 -34.10 -1.20 6.11
C LYS A 427 -32.80 -1.05 5.34
N TYR A 428 -32.27 -2.16 4.87
CA TYR A 428 -31.03 -2.23 4.12
C TYR A 428 -31.28 -2.74 2.71
N ARG A 429 -30.47 -2.26 1.77
CA ARG A 429 -30.37 -2.77 0.39
C ARG A 429 -28.91 -2.87 0.01
N ILE A 430 -28.59 -3.76 -0.91
CA ILE A 430 -27.26 -3.85 -1.51
C ILE A 430 -27.05 -2.69 -2.51
N THR A 431 -25.85 -2.16 -2.57
CA THR A 431 -25.46 -1.06 -3.50
C THR A 431 -24.62 -1.57 -4.66
N VAL A 432 -23.87 -2.64 -4.42
CA VAL A 432 -23.03 -3.31 -5.44
C VAL A 432 -23.81 -4.34 -6.23
N SER A 433 -23.30 -4.73 -7.40
CA SER A 433 -23.94 -5.74 -8.25
C SER A 433 -24.05 -7.09 -7.52
N PRO A 434 -25.24 -7.73 -7.47
CA PRO A 434 -25.41 -9.06 -6.91
C PRO A 434 -24.51 -10.12 -7.55
N ASP A 435 -24.27 -10.02 -8.87
CA ASP A 435 -23.44 -10.96 -9.60
C ASP A 435 -21.96 -10.81 -9.23
N MET A 436 -21.51 -9.58 -8.96
CA MET A 436 -20.17 -9.30 -8.42
C MET A 436 -19.99 -9.96 -7.04
N VAL A 437 -20.97 -9.83 -6.15
CA VAL A 437 -20.93 -10.46 -4.81
C VAL A 437 -20.82 -11.98 -4.94
N LYS A 438 -21.68 -12.59 -5.77
CA LYS A 438 -21.63 -14.04 -6.01
C LYS A 438 -20.30 -14.49 -6.57
N THR A 439 -19.80 -13.82 -7.60
CA THR A 439 -18.52 -14.16 -8.23
C THR A 439 -17.36 -14.01 -7.23
N THR A 440 -17.38 -12.94 -6.43
CA THR A 440 -16.32 -12.68 -5.44
C THR A 440 -16.31 -13.70 -4.30
N PHE A 441 -17.48 -14.16 -3.85
CA PHE A 441 -17.58 -15.10 -2.73
C PHE A 441 -17.51 -16.58 -3.17
N LYS A 442 -17.62 -16.88 -4.47
CA LYS A 442 -17.54 -18.25 -5.01
C LYS A 442 -16.20 -18.93 -4.70
N ASP A 443 -15.12 -18.15 -4.57
CA ASP A 443 -13.79 -18.68 -4.23
C ASP A 443 -13.67 -19.15 -2.76
N GLU A 444 -14.71 -18.91 -1.93
CA GLU A 444 -14.71 -19.34 -0.53
C GLU A 444 -15.50 -20.63 -0.36
N MET A 445 -14.79 -21.70 -0.07
CA MET A 445 -15.33 -23.06 0.11
C MET A 445 -16.54 -23.13 1.08
N LEU A 446 -16.59 -22.27 2.11
CA LEU A 446 -17.70 -22.24 3.07
C LEU A 446 -18.97 -21.56 2.54
N LEU A 447 -18.88 -20.79 1.47
CA LEU A 447 -20.00 -20.01 0.93
C LEU A 447 -20.54 -20.59 -0.37
N GLU A 448 -19.83 -21.53 -1.02
CA GLU A 448 -20.18 -22.10 -2.30
C GLU A 448 -21.59 -22.73 -2.30
N ASP A 449 -21.98 -23.41 -1.22
CA ASP A 449 -23.28 -24.10 -1.09
C ASP A 449 -24.48 -23.15 -0.83
N ILE A 450 -24.23 -21.87 -0.51
CA ILE A 450 -25.29 -20.91 -0.11
C ILE A 450 -25.42 -19.71 -1.06
N LEU A 451 -24.57 -19.64 -2.09
CA LEU A 451 -24.62 -18.62 -3.17
C LEU A 451 -25.65 -18.99 -4.22
#